data_241535f90b803e62bd656cbea235cff0
#
_entry.id   241535f90b803e62bd656cbea235cff0
#
_cell.length_a   1.000
_cell.length_b   1.000
_cell.length_c   1.000
_cell.angle_alpha   90.00
_cell.angle_beta   90.00
_cell.angle_gamma   90.00
#
_symmetry.space_group_name_H-M   'P 1'
#
loop_
_entity.id
_entity.type
_entity.pdbx_description
1 polymer ?
#
loop_
_entity_poly.entity_id
_entity_poly.type
_entity_poly.pdbx_seq_one_letter_code
_entity_poly.pdbx_strand_id
1 'polypeptide(L)'
;MKKIYLGAFTLCTALGVSAQEVVWQKDIQSSTQDFLSQITTTIDGQYLVSGSSIQSDKLQQNSKQNNGYDFRLIKLNQQGEQVFEKYFSGNNHDYLSSTVTTQDGGFLISGTSYSGKGLDKKEDSKGGSDIWMIRINEFGDQLWQKTLGTSSDEEARAVIQTTDQGFIVAGNVQNSSKGYGSKDVLIVRLDKDGKELSQFILGGKGLDEVEKMIPTKDGGALLGMYSRSSEVKAGSGKLEAGSGVKLDSYSKASDNFGEGDYWIVKLDKKGKVEWEKNFGGKGDDHLRTLALTSNGFIIGGESRSERSGNKTVGLEEGTDLWLISLNERGDEQWQKSYNLGNRDILMGMSVISGKQEDGNGKSKGILLGGYTQAEGRIETDDETFWMLYLDQNGNEQWRKHVKGESRKKEERLSDLKLNRDGSIVLAGTSAEELGKENWKIVKLGDKQVDQLIEKYDIKIYPNPVSDYAYVEIGFDFKDADILLYDMSGRQLQNIKTNNKVTKINTQALIQGAYLVTIKTDNNKTANAKLIKK
;
A
#
# COMPACT_ATOMS: atom_id res chain seq x y z
N MET A 1 -50.82 -27.96 49.63
CA MET A 1 -49.39 -27.68 49.44
C MET A 1 -49.17 -27.32 47.98
N LYS A 2 -49.08 -26.00 47.67
CA LYS A 2 -48.79 -25.52 46.28
C LYS A 2 -47.29 -25.36 46.17
N LYS A 3 -46.68 -26.09 45.21
CA LYS A 3 -45.25 -25.92 44.83
C LYS A 3 -45.13 -24.75 43.89
N ILE A 4 -44.41 -23.72 44.32
CA ILE A 4 -44.02 -22.56 43.51
C ILE A 4 -42.73 -22.96 42.79
N TYR A 5 -42.77 -23.04 41.46
CA TYR A 5 -41.56 -23.16 40.62
C TYR A 5 -41.02 -21.77 40.38
N LEU A 6 -39.86 -21.47 40.93
CA LEU A 6 -39.09 -20.27 40.64
C LEU A 6 -38.32 -20.53 39.33
N GLY A 7 -38.84 -20.01 38.24
CA GLY A 7 -38.12 -20.04 36.95
C GLY A 7 -37.05 -18.95 36.96
N ALA A 8 -35.79 -19.35 36.96
CA ALA A 8 -34.67 -18.45 36.74
C ALA A 8 -34.69 -18.00 35.27
N PHE A 9 -35.11 -16.76 35.03
CA PHE A 9 -34.93 -16.09 33.76
C PHE A 9 -33.46 -15.69 33.64
N THR A 10 -32.66 -16.47 32.91
CA THR A 10 -31.31 -16.07 32.48
C THR A 10 -31.50 -15.07 31.37
N LEU A 11 -31.36 -13.79 31.68
CA LEU A 11 -31.33 -12.70 30.71
C LEU A 11 -29.98 -12.78 29.99
N CYS A 12 -29.92 -13.50 28.90
CA CYS A 12 -28.83 -13.36 27.92
C CYS A 12 -28.97 -11.98 27.29
N THR A 13 -28.34 -10.98 27.88
CA THR A 13 -28.05 -9.73 27.19
C THR A 13 -27.01 -10.05 26.12
N ALA A 14 -27.48 -10.33 24.90
CA ALA A 14 -26.67 -10.23 23.71
C ALA A 14 -26.28 -8.75 23.56
N LEU A 15 -25.17 -8.37 24.15
CA LEU A 15 -24.48 -7.13 23.81
C LEU A 15 -24.00 -7.28 22.35
N GLY A 16 -24.87 -6.92 21.42
CA GLY A 16 -24.48 -6.64 20.05
C GLY A 16 -23.56 -5.43 20.08
N VAL A 17 -22.29 -5.65 20.34
CA VAL A 17 -21.28 -4.61 20.18
C VAL A 17 -21.07 -4.44 18.67
N SER A 18 -21.84 -3.52 18.06
CA SER A 18 -21.46 -2.94 16.78
C SER A 18 -20.17 -2.16 17.04
N ALA A 19 -19.02 -2.82 16.85
CA ALA A 19 -17.72 -2.23 17.15
C ALA A 19 -17.27 -1.24 16.06
N GLN A 20 -17.94 -1.25 14.90
CA GLN A 20 -17.61 -0.39 13.76
C GLN A 20 -18.68 0.65 13.52
N GLU A 21 -18.23 1.87 13.24
CA GLU A 21 -19.06 2.99 12.83
C GLU A 21 -18.52 3.53 11.50
N VAL A 22 -19.41 3.70 10.50
CA VAL A 22 -19.05 4.40 9.27
C VAL A 22 -18.90 5.87 9.62
N VAL A 23 -17.66 6.38 9.57
CA VAL A 23 -17.37 7.79 9.81
C VAL A 23 -17.80 8.61 8.60
N TRP A 24 -17.46 8.16 7.40
CA TRP A 24 -17.97 8.67 6.13
C TRP A 24 -17.77 7.62 5.02
N GLN A 25 -18.59 7.74 3.98
CA GLN A 25 -18.46 7.01 2.73
C GLN A 25 -18.50 7.99 1.56
N LYS A 26 -17.73 7.70 0.52
CA LYS A 26 -17.74 8.46 -0.72
C LYS A 26 -17.75 7.52 -1.91
N ASP A 27 -18.74 7.73 -2.79
CA ASP A 27 -18.82 7.10 -4.09
C ASP A 27 -18.44 8.16 -5.15
N ILE A 28 -17.38 7.88 -5.91
CA ILE A 28 -16.90 8.75 -6.98
C ILE A 28 -17.37 8.14 -8.29
N GLN A 29 -18.41 8.75 -8.84
CA GLN A 29 -19.05 8.26 -10.05
C GLN A 29 -18.19 8.50 -11.29
N SER A 30 -18.25 7.55 -12.21
CA SER A 30 -17.73 7.65 -13.56
C SER A 30 -18.80 7.25 -14.58
N SER A 31 -18.63 7.68 -15.80
CA SER A 31 -19.46 7.25 -16.95
C SER A 31 -18.86 6.04 -17.67
N THR A 32 -17.69 5.59 -17.24
CA THR A 32 -16.89 4.52 -17.85
C THR A 32 -16.43 3.54 -16.79
N GLN A 33 -15.85 2.42 -17.21
CA GLN A 33 -15.15 1.52 -16.32
C GLN A 33 -13.92 2.20 -15.74
N ASP A 34 -13.87 2.34 -14.43
CA ASP A 34 -12.76 2.94 -13.71
C ASP A 34 -11.99 1.89 -12.91
N PHE A 35 -10.67 2.01 -12.88
CA PHE A 35 -9.80 1.13 -12.10
C PHE A 35 -9.21 1.89 -10.91
N LEU A 36 -9.64 1.58 -9.70
CA LEU A 36 -9.00 2.08 -8.49
C LEU A 36 -7.82 1.17 -8.16
N SER A 37 -6.62 1.74 -8.06
CA SER A 37 -5.39 0.97 -7.81
C SER A 37 -4.99 1.04 -6.35
N GLN A 38 -5.05 2.21 -5.72
CA GLN A 38 -4.50 2.39 -4.38
C GLN A 38 -5.11 3.59 -3.66
N ILE A 39 -5.18 3.51 -2.32
CA ILE A 39 -5.34 4.67 -1.45
C ILE A 39 -4.07 4.86 -0.62
N THR A 40 -3.57 6.09 -0.57
CA THR A 40 -2.35 6.43 0.15
C THR A 40 -2.65 7.51 1.18
N THR A 41 -2.32 7.26 2.43
CA THR A 41 -2.42 8.29 3.47
C THR A 41 -1.27 9.27 3.30
N THR A 42 -1.59 10.55 3.21
CA THR A 42 -0.61 11.63 3.10
C THR A 42 0.05 11.90 4.45
N ILE A 43 1.17 12.61 4.47
CA ILE A 43 1.87 12.94 5.71
C ILE A 43 0.97 13.78 6.65
N ASP A 44 0.14 14.65 6.09
CA ASP A 44 -0.82 15.49 6.82
C ASP A 44 -2.14 14.77 7.18
N GLY A 45 -2.21 13.45 7.00
CA GLY A 45 -3.35 12.62 7.40
C GLY A 45 -4.56 12.71 6.45
N GLN A 46 -4.38 13.29 5.26
CA GLN A 46 -5.35 13.27 4.18
C GLN A 46 -5.19 11.99 3.35
N TYR A 47 -5.93 11.88 2.25
CA TYR A 47 -5.91 10.69 1.40
C TYR A 47 -5.66 11.07 -0.05
N LEU A 48 -4.76 10.34 -0.72
CA LEU A 48 -4.64 10.34 -2.17
C LEU A 48 -5.20 9.02 -2.70
N VAL A 49 -6.32 9.09 -3.42
CA VAL A 49 -6.91 7.97 -4.15
C VAL A 49 -6.38 8.02 -5.57
N SER A 50 -5.85 6.91 -6.05
CA SER A 50 -5.19 6.83 -7.34
C SER A 50 -5.67 5.63 -8.14
N GLY A 51 -5.74 5.80 -9.46
CA GLY A 51 -6.20 4.77 -10.38
C GLY A 51 -6.22 5.26 -11.81
N SER A 52 -7.06 4.67 -12.64
CA SER A 52 -7.15 4.98 -14.07
C SER A 52 -8.59 5.13 -14.49
N SER A 53 -8.85 6.12 -15.32
CA SER A 53 -10.18 6.48 -15.78
C SER A 53 -10.10 7.14 -17.17
N ILE A 54 -11.15 7.00 -17.96
CA ILE A 54 -11.30 7.75 -19.20
C ILE A 54 -11.90 9.11 -18.86
N GLN A 55 -11.26 10.20 -19.30
CA GLN A 55 -11.77 11.54 -19.06
C GLN A 55 -13.11 11.74 -19.77
N SER A 56 -14.08 12.28 -19.05
CA SER A 56 -15.36 12.64 -19.67
C SER A 56 -15.21 13.88 -20.58
N ASP A 57 -15.98 13.94 -21.68
CA ASP A 57 -15.97 15.04 -22.66
C ASP A 57 -16.16 16.44 -22.05
N LYS A 58 -16.76 16.52 -20.84
CA LYS A 58 -16.96 17.79 -20.12
C LYS A 58 -15.68 18.45 -19.62
N LEU A 59 -14.60 17.68 -19.43
CA LEU A 59 -13.28 18.19 -19.02
C LEU A 59 -12.37 18.52 -20.21
N GLN A 60 -12.76 18.09 -21.42
CA GLN A 60 -11.98 18.25 -22.66
C GLN A 60 -12.21 19.61 -23.34
N GLN A 61 -12.33 20.72 -22.61
CA GLN A 61 -12.52 22.04 -23.24
C GLN A 61 -11.35 22.51 -24.12
N ASN A 62 -10.26 21.74 -24.22
CA ASN A 62 -9.12 22.04 -25.11
C ASN A 62 -8.70 20.82 -25.94
N SER A 63 -9.53 20.42 -26.90
CA SER A 63 -9.21 19.78 -28.19
C SER A 63 -8.05 18.75 -28.32
N LYS A 64 -7.69 17.99 -27.32
CA LYS A 64 -6.79 16.85 -27.49
C LYS A 64 -7.51 15.59 -27.04
N GLN A 65 -8.22 14.96 -27.97
CA GLN A 65 -8.93 13.70 -27.73
C GLN A 65 -7.90 12.59 -27.44
N ASN A 66 -7.87 12.14 -26.20
CA ASN A 66 -7.40 10.83 -25.84
C ASN A 66 -8.62 9.96 -25.52
N ASN A 67 -8.80 8.86 -26.24
CA ASN A 67 -9.86 7.88 -25.98
C ASN A 67 -9.38 6.74 -25.08
N GLY A 68 -8.19 6.90 -24.46
CA GLY A 68 -7.55 5.91 -23.58
C GLY A 68 -7.82 6.17 -22.10
N TYR A 69 -7.39 5.24 -21.30
CA TYR A 69 -7.30 5.42 -19.85
C TYR A 69 -6.13 6.34 -19.52
N ASP A 70 -6.35 7.21 -18.54
CA ASP A 70 -5.34 8.14 -18.03
C ASP A 70 -5.13 7.89 -16.53
N PHE A 71 -3.98 8.28 -15.99
CA PHE A 71 -3.80 8.31 -14.55
C PHE A 71 -4.75 9.33 -13.93
N ARG A 72 -5.54 8.90 -12.96
CA ARG A 72 -6.48 9.74 -12.22
C ARG A 72 -6.10 9.78 -10.75
N LEU A 73 -6.00 10.99 -10.21
CA LEU A 73 -5.68 11.26 -8.82
C LEU A 73 -6.77 12.12 -8.18
N ILE A 74 -7.25 11.69 -7.01
CA ILE A 74 -8.20 12.47 -6.22
C ILE A 74 -7.66 12.59 -4.80
N LYS A 75 -7.37 13.82 -4.37
CA LYS A 75 -7.00 14.09 -2.98
C LYS A 75 -8.25 14.41 -2.18
N LEU A 76 -8.43 13.71 -1.06
CA LEU A 76 -9.52 13.91 -0.11
C LEU A 76 -8.94 14.39 1.22
N ASN A 77 -9.62 15.32 1.88
CA ASN A 77 -9.31 15.68 3.27
C ASN A 77 -9.75 14.59 4.25
N GLN A 78 -9.53 14.78 5.54
CA GLN A 78 -9.88 13.81 6.58
C GLN A 78 -11.40 13.57 6.70
N GLN A 79 -12.24 14.51 6.23
CA GLN A 79 -13.70 14.45 6.18
C GLN A 79 -14.23 13.79 4.90
N GLY A 80 -13.35 13.38 3.99
CA GLY A 80 -13.72 12.80 2.69
C GLY A 80 -14.11 13.82 1.63
N GLU A 81 -13.89 15.13 1.87
CA GLU A 81 -14.14 16.18 0.89
C GLU A 81 -12.98 16.27 -0.10
N GLN A 82 -13.31 16.51 -1.37
CA GLN A 82 -12.32 16.60 -2.43
C GLN A 82 -11.52 17.90 -2.34
N VAL A 83 -10.20 17.76 -2.28
CA VAL A 83 -9.23 18.88 -2.28
C VAL A 83 -8.82 19.21 -3.71
N PHE A 84 -8.44 18.19 -4.49
CA PHE A 84 -8.19 18.31 -5.92
C PHE A 84 -8.49 17.01 -6.66
N GLU A 85 -8.62 17.14 -7.97
CA GLU A 85 -8.63 16.04 -8.93
C GLU A 85 -7.67 16.39 -10.07
N LYS A 86 -6.84 15.42 -10.47
CA LYS A 86 -5.87 15.60 -11.57
C LYS A 86 -5.79 14.36 -12.43
N TYR A 87 -5.56 14.61 -13.71
CA TYR A 87 -5.27 13.58 -14.71
C TYR A 87 -3.88 13.81 -15.27
N PHE A 88 -3.21 12.71 -15.61
CA PHE A 88 -2.00 12.71 -16.42
C PHE A 88 -2.23 11.78 -17.60
N SER A 89 -2.19 12.35 -18.80
CA SER A 89 -2.65 11.72 -20.02
C SER A 89 -1.51 11.51 -21.01
N GLY A 90 -1.45 10.34 -21.59
CA GLY A 90 -0.71 10.07 -22.80
C GLY A 90 -1.65 10.06 -24.02
N ASN A 91 -1.15 9.60 -25.17
CA ASN A 91 -1.94 9.51 -26.41
C ASN A 91 -2.59 8.13 -26.62
N ASN A 92 -2.47 7.23 -25.66
CA ASN A 92 -3.02 5.89 -25.64
C ASN A 92 -3.43 5.52 -24.19
N HIS A 93 -3.58 4.24 -23.87
CA HIS A 93 -3.92 3.79 -22.53
C HIS A 93 -2.74 3.92 -21.56
N ASP A 94 -3.02 4.49 -20.39
CA ASP A 94 -2.09 4.64 -19.29
C ASP A 94 -2.76 4.12 -18.00
N TYR A 95 -2.23 3.04 -17.41
CA TYR A 95 -2.81 2.38 -16.24
C TYR A 95 -1.94 2.62 -15.00
N LEU A 96 -2.46 3.37 -14.03
CA LEU A 96 -1.76 3.63 -12.78
C LEU A 96 -1.76 2.37 -11.91
N SER A 97 -0.59 2.01 -11.38
CA SER A 97 -0.42 0.79 -10.58
C SER A 97 -0.05 1.11 -9.13
N SER A 98 0.82 2.07 -8.88
CA SER A 98 1.35 2.32 -7.55
C SER A 98 1.59 3.80 -7.26
N THR A 99 1.42 4.15 -5.99
CA THR A 99 1.64 5.51 -5.48
C THR A 99 2.37 5.44 -4.15
N VAL A 100 3.43 6.21 -3.99
CA VAL A 100 4.15 6.35 -2.72
C VAL A 100 4.21 7.80 -2.28
N THR A 101 3.92 8.05 -1.00
CA THR A 101 4.13 9.35 -0.36
C THR A 101 5.62 9.56 -0.12
N THR A 102 6.13 10.71 -0.49
CA THR A 102 7.53 11.05 -0.32
C THR A 102 7.78 11.87 0.94
N GLN A 103 9.00 11.82 1.47
CA GLN A 103 9.37 12.46 2.74
C GLN A 103 9.15 13.97 2.78
N ASP A 104 9.11 14.65 1.63
CA ASP A 104 8.81 16.08 1.48
C ASP A 104 7.30 16.39 1.40
N GLY A 105 6.44 15.36 1.46
CA GLY A 105 4.98 15.50 1.45
C GLY A 105 4.32 15.37 0.09
N GLY A 106 5.10 15.26 -0.99
CA GLY A 106 4.57 14.98 -2.32
C GLY A 106 4.41 13.49 -2.58
N PHE A 107 4.34 13.10 -3.86
CA PHE A 107 4.08 11.72 -4.27
C PHE A 107 4.93 11.34 -5.48
N LEU A 108 5.27 10.07 -5.58
CA LEU A 108 5.67 9.45 -6.83
C LEU A 108 4.56 8.48 -7.24
N ILE A 109 4.03 8.67 -8.44
CA ILE A 109 3.06 7.76 -9.08
C ILE A 109 3.75 6.98 -10.18
N SER A 110 3.36 5.74 -10.37
CA SER A 110 3.91 4.83 -11.36
C SER A 110 2.81 3.99 -11.99
N GLY A 111 2.86 3.83 -13.29
CA GLY A 111 1.89 3.01 -14.02
C GLY A 111 2.44 2.50 -15.33
N THR A 112 1.67 1.62 -15.97
CA THR A 112 1.96 1.04 -17.29
C THR A 112 1.43 1.96 -18.37
N SER A 113 2.27 2.39 -19.30
CA SER A 113 1.92 3.30 -20.37
C SER A 113 2.15 2.68 -21.75
N TYR A 114 1.11 2.68 -22.56
CA TYR A 114 1.16 2.33 -24.00
C TYR A 114 1.32 3.57 -24.88
N SER A 115 1.55 4.73 -24.27
CA SER A 115 1.64 6.02 -24.96
C SER A 115 3.07 6.32 -25.36
N GLY A 116 3.26 6.85 -26.57
CA GLY A 116 4.48 7.56 -26.95
C GLY A 116 4.53 8.96 -26.34
N LYS A 117 5.50 9.76 -26.78
CA LYS A 117 5.59 11.18 -26.41
C LYS A 117 4.39 11.95 -26.94
N GLY A 118 3.69 12.66 -26.05
CA GLY A 118 2.51 13.46 -26.40
C GLY A 118 1.67 13.78 -25.19
N LEU A 119 0.82 14.79 -25.26
CA LEU A 119 0.02 15.30 -24.14
C LEU A 119 0.91 15.60 -22.92
N ASP A 120 0.68 14.93 -21.79
CA ASP A 120 1.49 15.13 -20.58
C ASP A 120 2.79 14.33 -20.61
N LYS A 121 2.86 13.22 -21.36
CA LYS A 121 4.06 12.38 -21.44
C LYS A 121 5.16 13.03 -22.26
N LYS A 122 6.36 13.21 -21.67
CA LYS A 122 7.48 13.96 -22.28
C LYS A 122 8.51 13.07 -22.96
N GLU A 123 8.56 11.79 -22.64
CA GLU A 123 9.50 10.81 -23.19
C GLU A 123 8.75 9.82 -24.08
N ASP A 124 9.40 9.37 -25.14
CA ASP A 124 8.86 8.32 -26.00
C ASP A 124 8.86 6.97 -25.33
N SER A 125 8.03 6.05 -25.85
CA SER A 125 8.06 4.64 -25.53
C SER A 125 9.40 4.03 -25.94
N LYS A 126 9.86 3.03 -25.16
CA LYS A 126 11.07 2.23 -25.45
C LYS A 126 10.72 0.87 -26.03
N GLY A 127 9.52 0.35 -25.71
CA GLY A 127 8.95 -0.90 -26.17
C GLY A 127 7.50 -0.74 -26.58
N GLY A 128 6.69 -1.78 -26.39
CA GLY A 128 5.24 -1.73 -26.61
C GLY A 128 4.53 -1.04 -25.47
N SER A 129 4.79 -1.47 -24.23
CA SER A 129 4.40 -0.77 -23.00
C SER A 129 5.62 -0.51 -22.13
N ASP A 130 5.59 0.59 -21.37
CA ASP A 130 6.68 1.01 -20.50
C ASP A 130 6.15 1.44 -19.13
N ILE A 131 7.05 1.52 -18.14
CA ILE A 131 6.75 2.10 -16.83
C ILE A 131 6.86 3.62 -16.92
N TRP A 132 5.73 4.31 -16.80
CA TRP A 132 5.68 5.77 -16.74
C TRP A 132 5.57 6.22 -15.29
N MET A 133 6.47 7.10 -14.88
CA MET A 133 6.56 7.63 -13.53
C MET A 133 6.44 9.14 -13.55
N ILE A 134 5.70 9.67 -12.58
CA ILE A 134 5.53 11.11 -12.41
C ILE A 134 5.72 11.47 -10.92
N ARG A 135 6.66 12.34 -10.66
CA ARG A 135 6.89 12.95 -9.36
C ARG A 135 6.05 14.21 -9.24
N ILE A 136 5.20 14.31 -8.23
CA ILE A 136 4.35 15.46 -7.98
C ILE A 136 4.57 16.01 -6.56
N ASN A 137 4.30 17.30 -6.36
CA ASN A 137 4.30 17.91 -5.05
C ASN A 137 2.99 17.60 -4.29
N GLU A 138 2.83 18.12 -3.08
CA GLU A 138 1.66 17.94 -2.22
C GLU A 138 0.35 18.51 -2.81
N PHE A 139 0.46 19.42 -3.80
CA PHE A 139 -0.65 20.03 -4.52
C PHE A 139 -0.98 19.33 -5.84
N GLY A 140 -0.22 18.27 -6.16
CA GLY A 140 -0.37 17.48 -7.39
C GLY A 140 0.31 18.12 -8.61
N ASP A 141 1.20 19.14 -8.45
CA ASP A 141 1.93 19.71 -9.56
C ASP A 141 3.15 18.87 -9.88
N GLN A 142 3.36 18.63 -11.18
CA GLN A 142 4.45 17.80 -11.66
C GLN A 142 5.81 18.46 -11.39
N LEU A 143 6.73 17.71 -10.79
CA LEU A 143 8.11 18.09 -10.57
C LEU A 143 9.02 17.51 -11.66
N TRP A 144 8.90 16.22 -11.92
CA TRP A 144 9.59 15.53 -13.00
C TRP A 144 8.80 14.28 -13.42
N GLN A 145 9.14 13.72 -14.57
CA GLN A 145 8.63 12.44 -15.03
C GLN A 145 9.72 11.63 -15.71
N LYS A 146 9.50 10.31 -15.82
CA LYS A 146 10.45 9.38 -16.41
C LYS A 146 9.73 8.20 -17.03
N THR A 147 10.23 7.73 -18.19
CA THR A 147 9.84 6.46 -18.79
C THR A 147 10.96 5.45 -18.58
N LEU A 148 10.65 4.35 -17.89
CA LEU A 148 11.55 3.22 -17.67
C LEU A 148 11.06 2.03 -18.49
N GLY A 149 11.97 1.32 -19.09
CA GLY A 149 11.66 0.15 -19.89
C GLY A 149 12.80 -0.30 -20.76
N THR A 150 12.55 -1.36 -21.51
CA THR A 150 13.45 -1.97 -22.48
C THR A 150 12.80 -1.94 -23.87
N SER A 151 13.24 -2.76 -24.81
CA SER A 151 12.54 -2.99 -26.08
C SER A 151 11.38 -4.00 -25.97
N SER A 152 11.16 -4.54 -24.79
CA SER A 152 10.06 -5.47 -24.48
C SER A 152 8.85 -4.71 -23.93
N ASP A 153 7.85 -5.44 -23.45
CA ASP A 153 6.69 -4.87 -22.76
C ASP A 153 6.93 -4.91 -21.25
N GLU A 154 6.85 -3.75 -20.61
CA GLU A 154 6.94 -3.63 -19.16
C GLU A 154 5.60 -3.23 -18.56
N GLU A 155 5.33 -3.79 -17.38
CA GLU A 155 4.15 -3.54 -16.58
C GLU A 155 4.58 -3.00 -15.20
N ALA A 156 4.19 -1.77 -14.87
CA ALA A 156 4.47 -1.17 -13.57
C ALA A 156 3.70 -1.89 -12.46
N ARG A 157 4.35 -2.20 -11.33
CA ARG A 157 3.71 -2.89 -10.21
C ARG A 157 3.88 -2.19 -8.87
N ALA A 158 5.10 -1.85 -8.48
CA ALA A 158 5.36 -1.29 -7.17
C ALA A 158 6.47 -0.25 -7.20
N VAL A 159 6.36 0.75 -6.32
CA VAL A 159 7.39 1.75 -6.09
C VAL A 159 7.51 2.04 -4.60
N ILE A 160 8.73 2.20 -4.11
CA ILE A 160 9.02 2.67 -2.74
C ILE A 160 10.01 3.82 -2.78
N GLN A 161 9.97 4.69 -1.76
CA GLN A 161 11.03 5.65 -1.52
C GLN A 161 12.08 5.05 -0.59
N THR A 162 13.35 5.22 -0.92
CA THR A 162 14.49 4.77 -0.12
C THR A 162 14.89 5.81 0.94
N THR A 163 15.72 5.43 1.91
CA THR A 163 16.15 6.30 3.01
C THR A 163 17.03 7.48 2.54
N ASP A 164 17.67 7.37 1.39
CA ASP A 164 18.43 8.42 0.72
C ASP A 164 17.56 9.30 -0.21
N GLN A 165 16.22 9.21 -0.05
CA GLN A 165 15.19 9.91 -0.82
C GLN A 165 15.09 9.49 -2.29
N GLY A 166 15.89 8.53 -2.73
CA GLY A 166 15.75 7.88 -4.03
C GLY A 166 14.55 6.93 -4.08
N PHE A 167 14.50 6.11 -5.11
CA PHE A 167 13.37 5.20 -5.32
C PHE A 167 13.86 3.82 -5.80
N ILE A 168 13.12 2.79 -5.44
CA ILE A 168 13.18 1.47 -6.08
C ILE A 168 11.84 1.25 -6.75
N VAL A 169 11.88 0.89 -8.02
CA VAL A 169 10.73 0.59 -8.87
C VAL A 169 10.79 -0.87 -9.25
N ALA A 170 9.69 -1.58 -9.12
CA ALA A 170 9.55 -2.95 -9.55
C ALA A 170 8.39 -3.06 -10.56
N GLY A 171 8.65 -3.75 -11.65
CA GLY A 171 7.67 -4.03 -12.69
C GLY A 171 7.92 -5.41 -13.31
N ASN A 172 6.96 -5.90 -14.05
CA ASN A 172 7.11 -7.13 -14.82
C ASN A 172 7.63 -6.80 -16.23
N VAL A 173 8.47 -7.63 -16.78
CA VAL A 173 8.95 -7.51 -18.16
C VAL A 173 8.65 -8.81 -18.91
N GLN A 174 7.99 -8.70 -20.07
CA GLN A 174 7.56 -9.84 -20.84
C GLN A 174 8.56 -10.18 -21.95
N ASN A 175 8.90 -11.48 -22.08
CA ASN A 175 9.77 -12.00 -23.15
C ASN A 175 11.07 -11.20 -23.34
N SER A 176 11.68 -10.74 -22.24
CA SER A 176 12.94 -10.00 -22.31
C SER A 176 14.06 -10.86 -22.85
N SER A 177 14.81 -10.36 -23.83
CA SER A 177 16.02 -11.04 -24.32
C SER A 177 17.12 -11.20 -23.28
N LYS A 178 16.98 -10.50 -22.14
CA LYS A 178 17.89 -10.54 -20.99
C LYS A 178 17.27 -11.23 -19.78
N GLY A 179 16.03 -11.74 -19.91
CA GLY A 179 15.30 -12.47 -18.87
C GLY A 179 15.59 -13.97 -18.90
N TYR A 180 14.88 -14.69 -18.06
CA TYR A 180 15.03 -16.13 -17.88
C TYR A 180 13.82 -16.92 -18.38
N GLY A 181 12.63 -16.33 -18.32
CA GLY A 181 11.36 -16.97 -18.60
C GLY A 181 10.44 -16.16 -19.53
N SER A 182 9.16 -16.49 -19.49
CA SER A 182 8.14 -15.80 -20.28
C SER A 182 7.82 -14.41 -19.71
N LYS A 183 7.92 -14.27 -18.40
CA LYS A 183 7.77 -13.01 -17.68
C LYS A 183 8.72 -13.00 -16.49
N ASP A 184 9.46 -11.93 -16.33
CA ASP A 184 10.44 -11.73 -15.27
C ASP A 184 10.18 -10.38 -14.58
N VAL A 185 10.86 -10.11 -13.49
CA VAL A 185 10.72 -8.88 -12.71
C VAL A 185 11.87 -7.94 -13.01
N LEU A 186 11.57 -6.73 -13.48
CA LEU A 186 12.52 -5.64 -13.68
C LEU A 186 12.58 -4.79 -12.41
N ILE A 187 13.78 -4.61 -11.87
CA ILE A 187 14.07 -3.71 -10.74
C ILE A 187 14.92 -2.55 -11.23
N VAL A 188 14.47 -1.32 -10.95
CA VAL A 188 15.21 -0.10 -11.27
C VAL A 188 15.39 0.74 -10.01
N ARG A 189 16.63 1.14 -9.75
CA ARG A 189 16.94 2.09 -8.68
C ARG A 189 17.18 3.47 -9.25
N LEU A 190 16.53 4.48 -8.66
CA LEU A 190 16.66 5.88 -9.04
C LEU A 190 17.18 6.72 -7.89
N ASP A 191 17.85 7.82 -8.18
CA ASP A 191 18.09 8.87 -7.21
C ASP A 191 16.83 9.72 -6.97
N LYS A 192 16.92 10.71 -6.08
CA LYS A 192 15.80 11.59 -5.73
C LYS A 192 15.25 12.43 -6.91
N ASP A 193 16.07 12.66 -7.91
CA ASP A 193 15.77 13.49 -9.10
C ASP A 193 15.31 12.62 -10.29
N GLY A 194 15.15 11.30 -10.09
CA GLY A 194 14.68 10.36 -11.11
C GLY A 194 15.78 9.85 -12.05
N LYS A 195 17.06 10.11 -11.73
CA LYS A 195 18.18 9.55 -12.51
C LYS A 195 18.36 8.08 -12.16
N GLU A 196 18.44 7.25 -13.19
CA GLU A 196 18.70 5.81 -13.04
C GLU A 196 20.12 5.55 -12.51
N LEU A 197 20.21 4.81 -11.43
CA LEU A 197 21.47 4.40 -10.79
C LEU A 197 21.85 2.97 -11.14
N SER A 198 20.87 2.06 -11.20
CA SER A 198 21.06 0.67 -11.57
C SER A 198 19.74 0.04 -11.99
N GLN A 199 19.83 -1.01 -12.80
CA GLN A 199 18.70 -1.88 -13.13
C GLN A 199 19.18 -3.33 -13.23
N PHE A 200 18.30 -4.29 -12.89
CA PHE A 200 18.54 -5.71 -13.05
C PHE A 200 17.24 -6.49 -13.20
N ILE A 201 17.34 -7.73 -13.69
CA ILE A 201 16.20 -8.62 -13.87
C ILE A 201 16.28 -9.77 -12.85
N LEU A 202 15.15 -10.05 -12.20
CA LEU A 202 14.92 -11.23 -11.35
C LEU A 202 14.01 -12.19 -12.08
N GLY A 203 14.31 -13.48 -12.08
CA GLY A 203 13.40 -14.47 -12.68
C GLY A 203 13.93 -15.89 -12.65
N GLY A 204 13.07 -16.79 -13.11
CA GLY A 204 13.34 -18.20 -13.33
C GLY A 204 12.87 -18.64 -14.72
N LYS A 205 12.78 -19.95 -14.96
CA LYS A 205 12.44 -20.47 -16.31
C LYS A 205 10.98 -20.34 -16.71
N GLY A 206 10.11 -19.88 -15.83
CA GLY A 206 8.68 -19.78 -16.08
C GLY A 206 8.16 -18.37 -16.12
N LEU A 207 7.14 -18.11 -15.31
CA LEU A 207 6.52 -16.80 -15.11
C LEU A 207 6.80 -16.35 -13.69
N ASP A 208 7.33 -15.14 -13.57
CA ASP A 208 7.57 -14.46 -12.30
C ASP A 208 6.95 -13.05 -12.35
N GLU A 209 6.06 -12.74 -11.41
CA GLU A 209 5.37 -11.46 -11.32
C GLU A 209 5.54 -10.86 -9.94
N VAL A 210 5.98 -9.60 -9.89
CA VAL A 210 5.97 -8.86 -8.63
C VAL A 210 4.55 -8.41 -8.31
N GLU A 211 4.11 -8.68 -7.09
CA GLU A 211 2.79 -8.30 -6.59
C GLU A 211 2.88 -7.11 -5.62
N LYS A 212 3.88 -7.12 -4.75
CA LYS A 212 4.06 -6.08 -3.74
C LYS A 212 5.52 -5.86 -3.41
N MET A 213 5.85 -4.62 -3.05
CA MET A 213 7.16 -4.26 -2.50
C MET A 213 6.98 -3.32 -1.33
N ILE A 214 7.74 -3.54 -0.25
CA ILE A 214 7.75 -2.69 0.94
C ILE A 214 9.18 -2.29 1.30
N PRO A 215 9.40 -1.09 1.87
CA PRO A 215 10.71 -0.71 2.40
C PRO A 215 11.00 -1.51 3.67
N THR A 216 12.28 -1.80 3.92
CA THR A 216 12.74 -2.49 5.13
C THR A 216 13.50 -1.56 6.07
N LYS A 217 13.63 -1.92 7.35
CA LYS A 217 14.22 -1.06 8.39
C LYS A 217 15.69 -0.71 8.13
N ASP A 218 16.41 -1.60 7.47
CA ASP A 218 17.81 -1.43 7.07
C ASP A 218 18.01 -0.53 5.83
N GLY A 219 16.91 -0.01 5.28
CA GLY A 219 16.90 0.85 4.10
C GLY A 219 16.86 0.11 2.76
N GLY A 220 16.69 -1.20 2.77
CA GLY A 220 16.47 -2.04 1.60
C GLY A 220 15.00 -2.19 1.26
N ALA A 221 14.64 -3.28 0.57
CA ALA A 221 13.28 -3.61 0.16
C ALA A 221 12.98 -5.10 0.33
N LEU A 222 11.72 -5.44 0.61
CA LEU A 222 11.19 -6.79 0.50
C LEU A 222 10.22 -6.83 -0.67
N LEU A 223 10.47 -7.73 -1.61
CA LEU A 223 9.59 -8.02 -2.73
C LEU A 223 8.82 -9.30 -2.45
N GLY A 224 7.54 -9.26 -2.74
CA GLY A 224 6.68 -10.43 -2.80
C GLY A 224 6.24 -10.67 -4.24
N MET A 225 6.45 -11.88 -4.70
CA MET A 225 6.21 -12.29 -6.08
C MET A 225 5.37 -13.55 -6.13
N TYR A 226 4.58 -13.66 -7.18
CA TYR A 226 4.00 -14.90 -7.63
C TYR A 226 4.94 -15.53 -8.64
N SER A 227 5.31 -16.80 -8.45
CA SER A 227 6.28 -17.51 -9.28
C SER A 227 5.77 -18.86 -9.73
N ARG A 228 5.85 -19.11 -11.05
CA ARG A 228 5.65 -20.43 -11.67
C ARG A 228 6.96 -20.97 -12.25
N SER A 229 8.07 -20.54 -11.70
CA SER A 229 9.41 -20.80 -12.21
C SER A 229 10.14 -21.86 -11.42
N SER A 230 10.80 -22.76 -12.13
CA SER A 230 11.80 -23.64 -11.55
C SER A 230 13.18 -22.97 -11.46
N GLU A 231 14.07 -23.57 -10.67
CA GLU A 231 15.49 -23.20 -10.54
C GLU A 231 16.17 -23.02 -11.90
N VAL A 232 16.98 -21.97 -12.04
CA VAL A 232 17.90 -21.78 -13.15
C VAL A 232 19.29 -22.28 -12.73
N LYS A 233 19.70 -23.45 -13.21
CA LYS A 233 21.03 -23.99 -12.92
C LYS A 233 22.13 -23.02 -13.36
N ALA A 234 23.08 -22.74 -12.48
CA ALA A 234 24.20 -21.84 -12.73
C ALA A 234 24.90 -22.17 -14.08
N GLY A 235 24.99 -21.18 -14.98
CA GLY A 235 25.63 -21.32 -16.30
C GLY A 235 24.71 -21.22 -17.52
N SER A 236 23.40 -21.08 -17.37
CA SER A 236 22.45 -21.02 -18.50
C SER A 236 22.16 -19.63 -19.07
N GLY A 237 22.77 -18.57 -18.56
CA GLY A 237 22.61 -17.20 -19.06
C GLY A 237 23.93 -16.50 -19.34
N LYS A 238 24.38 -16.46 -20.61
CA LYS A 238 25.39 -15.48 -21.06
C LYS A 238 24.69 -14.19 -21.42
N LEU A 239 24.90 -13.14 -20.63
CA LEU A 239 24.47 -11.79 -20.95
C LEU A 239 25.49 -11.13 -21.87
N GLU A 240 25.13 -10.83 -23.10
CA GLU A 240 25.93 -9.97 -23.97
C GLU A 240 25.76 -8.50 -23.57
N ALA A 241 26.89 -7.82 -23.33
CA ALA A 241 26.91 -6.42 -22.98
C ALA A 241 26.61 -5.55 -24.19
N GLY A 242 25.46 -4.93 -24.22
CA GLY A 242 25.09 -3.89 -25.18
C GLY A 242 24.85 -2.56 -24.46
N SER A 243 25.63 -1.56 -24.86
CA SER A 243 25.56 -0.11 -24.56
C SER A 243 25.15 0.36 -23.14
N GLY A 244 26.13 0.79 -22.38
CA GLY A 244 26.09 1.93 -21.43
C GLY A 244 25.78 1.63 -19.96
N VAL A 245 24.81 0.83 -19.62
CA VAL A 245 24.49 0.43 -18.22
C VAL A 245 24.56 -1.10 -18.15
N LYS A 246 25.40 -1.61 -17.26
CA LYS A 246 25.52 -3.05 -17.05
C LYS A 246 24.25 -3.58 -16.41
N LEU A 247 23.43 -4.30 -17.18
CA LEU A 247 22.26 -4.99 -16.66
C LEU A 247 22.74 -6.23 -15.91
N ASP A 248 22.69 -6.20 -14.61
CA ASP A 248 22.90 -7.38 -13.79
C ASP A 248 21.59 -8.23 -13.80
N SER A 249 21.70 -9.51 -13.54
CA SER A 249 20.57 -10.42 -13.45
C SER A 249 20.74 -11.36 -12.26
N TYR A 250 19.60 -11.74 -11.68
CA TYR A 250 19.55 -12.70 -10.58
C TYR A 250 18.56 -13.82 -10.95
N SER A 251 19.07 -15.03 -11.03
CA SER A 251 18.23 -16.21 -11.31
C SER A 251 17.68 -16.80 -10.02
N LYS A 252 16.41 -17.22 -10.05
CA LYS A 252 15.77 -17.94 -8.96
C LYS A 252 16.59 -19.22 -8.63
N ALA A 253 16.92 -19.40 -7.36
CA ALA A 253 17.73 -20.50 -6.87
C ALA A 253 16.90 -21.66 -6.28
N SER A 254 15.59 -21.47 -6.12
CA SER A 254 14.66 -22.46 -5.56
C SER A 254 13.65 -22.95 -6.59
N ASP A 255 13.31 -24.24 -6.53
CA ASP A 255 12.19 -24.80 -7.30
C ASP A 255 10.84 -24.45 -6.65
N ASN A 256 9.79 -24.43 -7.46
CA ASN A 256 8.42 -24.40 -6.98
C ASN A 256 8.00 -25.74 -6.40
N PHE A 257 7.07 -25.70 -5.45
CA PHE A 257 6.45 -26.88 -4.86
C PHE A 257 5.24 -27.38 -5.67
N GLY A 258 4.61 -26.48 -6.45
CA GLY A 258 3.41 -26.78 -7.22
C GLY A 258 3.23 -25.93 -8.46
N GLU A 259 1.97 -25.50 -8.69
CA GLU A 259 1.62 -24.71 -9.88
C GLU A 259 2.16 -23.29 -9.80
N GLY A 260 1.97 -22.61 -8.68
CA GLY A 260 2.48 -21.27 -8.41
C GLY A 260 2.75 -21.11 -6.92
N ASP A 261 3.81 -20.37 -6.57
CA ASP A 261 4.28 -20.21 -5.20
C ASP A 261 4.54 -18.74 -4.85
N TYR A 262 4.58 -18.44 -3.56
CA TYR A 262 5.10 -17.16 -3.04
C TYR A 262 6.63 -17.16 -3.15
N TRP A 263 7.17 -16.32 -3.98
CA TRP A 263 8.61 -16.08 -4.04
C TRP A 263 8.96 -14.75 -3.40
N ILE A 264 9.75 -14.77 -2.34
CA ILE A 264 10.10 -13.60 -1.53
C ILE A 264 11.57 -13.29 -1.72
N VAL A 265 11.88 -12.04 -2.07
CA VAL A 265 13.25 -11.57 -2.27
C VAL A 265 13.51 -10.33 -1.41
N LYS A 266 14.56 -10.38 -0.61
CA LYS A 266 15.05 -9.24 0.16
C LYS A 266 16.20 -8.58 -0.58
N LEU A 267 16.08 -7.27 -0.77
CA LEU A 267 17.14 -6.44 -1.32
C LEU A 267 17.80 -5.60 -0.23
N ASP A 268 19.11 -5.40 -0.32
CA ASP A 268 19.85 -4.46 0.50
C ASP A 268 19.56 -3.00 0.10
N LYS A 269 20.09 -2.03 0.84
CA LYS A 269 19.96 -0.59 0.55
C LYS A 269 20.56 -0.16 -0.80
N LYS A 270 21.38 -1.00 -1.45
CA LYS A 270 21.94 -0.77 -2.79
C LYS A 270 21.10 -1.43 -3.89
N GLY A 271 20.04 -2.15 -3.50
CA GLY A 271 19.17 -2.90 -4.42
C GLY A 271 19.73 -4.26 -4.83
N LYS A 272 20.72 -4.82 -4.09
CA LYS A 272 21.24 -6.17 -4.35
C LYS A 272 20.47 -7.20 -3.54
N VAL A 273 20.29 -8.40 -4.09
CA VAL A 273 19.64 -9.52 -3.41
C VAL A 273 20.52 -9.97 -2.22
N GLU A 274 19.91 -9.98 -1.02
CA GLU A 274 20.52 -10.51 0.20
C GLU A 274 20.11 -11.96 0.44
N TRP A 275 18.83 -12.25 0.28
CA TRP A 275 18.26 -13.59 0.38
C TRP A 275 16.96 -13.73 -0.41
N GLU A 276 16.62 -14.98 -0.72
CA GLU A 276 15.31 -15.35 -1.26
C GLU A 276 14.71 -16.52 -0.49
N LYS A 277 13.38 -16.64 -0.52
CA LYS A 277 12.62 -17.75 0.05
C LYS A 277 11.46 -18.10 -0.87
N ASN A 278 11.10 -19.36 -0.95
CA ASN A 278 9.94 -19.86 -1.69
C ASN A 278 8.98 -20.57 -0.73
N PHE A 279 7.69 -20.24 -0.80
CA PHE A 279 6.65 -20.84 0.02
C PHE A 279 5.50 -21.30 -0.87
N GLY A 280 5.10 -22.56 -0.74
CA GLY A 280 4.02 -23.13 -1.53
C GLY A 280 3.72 -24.58 -1.19
N GLY A 281 2.64 -25.06 -1.80
CA GLY A 281 2.21 -26.44 -1.79
C GLY A 281 2.03 -26.97 -3.21
N LYS A 282 1.28 -28.07 -3.40
CA LYS A 282 1.07 -28.68 -4.73
C LYS A 282 0.12 -27.90 -5.62
N GLY A 283 -0.76 -27.08 -5.07
CA GLY A 283 -1.70 -26.27 -5.80
C GLY A 283 -1.11 -24.93 -6.22
N ASP A 284 -2.00 -23.98 -6.47
CA ASP A 284 -1.67 -22.61 -6.85
C ASP A 284 -1.72 -21.70 -5.61
N ASP A 285 -0.59 -21.12 -5.26
CA ASP A 285 -0.43 -20.23 -4.11
C ASP A 285 -0.03 -18.85 -4.62
N HIS A 286 -0.92 -17.86 -4.49
CA HIS A 286 -0.76 -16.53 -5.07
C HIS A 286 -0.56 -15.46 -4.00
N LEU A 287 0.65 -14.93 -3.89
CA LEU A 287 0.94 -13.81 -2.99
C LEU A 287 0.21 -12.55 -3.43
N ARG A 288 -0.28 -11.75 -2.47
CA ARG A 288 -0.96 -10.47 -2.72
C ARG A 288 -0.37 -9.31 -1.94
N THR A 289 0.08 -9.54 -0.73
CA THR A 289 0.47 -8.44 0.15
C THR A 289 1.58 -8.79 1.11
N LEU A 290 2.26 -7.75 1.57
CA LEU A 290 3.36 -7.79 2.53
C LEU A 290 3.14 -6.73 3.60
N ALA A 291 3.59 -6.99 4.82
CA ALA A 291 3.64 -5.99 5.88
C ALA A 291 4.92 -6.14 6.72
N LEU A 292 5.48 -5.00 7.13
CA LEU A 292 6.61 -4.95 8.06
C LEU A 292 6.09 -5.10 9.49
N THR A 293 6.75 -5.95 10.27
CA THR A 293 6.50 -6.09 11.72
C THR A 293 7.65 -5.51 12.55
N SER A 294 7.52 -5.57 13.87
CA SER A 294 8.64 -5.19 14.74
C SER A 294 9.89 -6.07 14.55
N ASN A 295 9.74 -7.36 14.21
CA ASN A 295 10.81 -8.35 14.21
C ASN A 295 10.94 -9.11 12.88
N GLY A 296 10.36 -8.59 11.80
CA GLY A 296 10.39 -9.25 10.50
C GLY A 296 9.21 -8.85 9.62
N PHE A 297 8.49 -9.82 9.05
CA PHE A 297 7.51 -9.58 8.02
C PHE A 297 6.30 -10.50 8.19
N ILE A 298 5.15 -10.04 7.70
CA ILE A 298 4.00 -10.91 7.37
C ILE A 298 3.84 -10.88 5.87
N ILE A 299 3.71 -12.05 5.28
CA ILE A 299 3.38 -12.22 3.87
C ILE A 299 2.03 -12.94 3.76
N GLY A 300 1.26 -12.64 2.74
CA GLY A 300 -0.05 -13.26 2.59
C GLY A 300 -0.67 -13.10 1.23
N GLY A 301 -1.59 -13.99 0.94
CA GLY A 301 -2.34 -14.07 -0.29
C GLY A 301 -3.32 -15.23 -0.26
N GLU A 302 -3.63 -15.76 -1.42
CA GLU A 302 -4.54 -16.89 -1.59
C GLU A 302 -3.75 -18.19 -1.75
N SER A 303 -4.37 -19.30 -1.33
CA SER A 303 -3.82 -20.64 -1.49
C SER A 303 -4.90 -21.65 -1.85
N ARG A 304 -4.60 -22.48 -2.85
CA ARG A 304 -5.38 -23.66 -3.24
C ARG A 304 -4.68 -24.97 -2.87
N SER A 305 -3.62 -24.86 -2.08
CA SER A 305 -2.82 -26.02 -1.66
C SER A 305 -3.35 -26.63 -0.37
N GLU A 306 -3.49 -27.93 -0.37
CA GLU A 306 -3.51 -28.74 0.84
C GLU A 306 -2.13 -28.71 1.52
N ARG A 307 -2.01 -29.35 2.69
CA ARG A 307 -0.70 -29.55 3.35
C ARG A 307 0.25 -30.29 2.43
N SER A 308 1.20 -29.58 1.87
CA SER A 308 2.21 -30.10 0.94
C SER A 308 3.33 -29.07 0.75
N GLY A 309 4.45 -29.48 0.14
CA GLY A 309 5.60 -28.59 0.01
C GLY A 309 6.10 -28.15 1.38
N ASN A 310 6.19 -26.84 1.59
CA ASN A 310 6.45 -26.26 2.91
C ASN A 310 5.20 -25.57 3.54
N LYS A 311 4.02 -25.74 2.95
CA LYS A 311 2.75 -25.35 3.55
C LYS A 311 2.33 -26.38 4.61
N THR A 312 2.25 -25.95 5.86
CA THR A 312 1.94 -26.79 7.03
C THR A 312 0.49 -26.73 7.48
N VAL A 313 -0.31 -25.81 6.92
CA VAL A 313 -1.74 -25.62 7.21
C VAL A 313 -2.60 -26.18 6.09
N GLY A 314 -3.81 -26.66 6.41
CA GLY A 314 -4.74 -27.22 5.45
C GLY A 314 -5.48 -26.15 4.64
N LEU A 315 -6.23 -26.63 3.66
CA LEU A 315 -7.25 -25.90 2.90
C LEU A 315 -8.62 -26.34 3.44
N GLU A 316 -9.54 -25.39 3.67
CA GLU A 316 -10.89 -25.73 4.11
C GLU A 316 -11.84 -25.83 2.92
N GLU A 317 -11.83 -24.82 2.02
CA GLU A 317 -12.71 -24.80 0.85
C GLU A 317 -12.13 -23.92 -0.27
N GLY A 318 -12.16 -24.41 -1.50
CA GLY A 318 -11.84 -23.63 -2.71
C GLY A 318 -10.50 -22.89 -2.67
N THR A 319 -10.50 -21.70 -2.12
CA THR A 319 -9.31 -20.84 -1.99
C THR A 319 -9.34 -20.14 -0.64
N ASP A 320 -8.42 -20.48 0.24
CA ASP A 320 -8.27 -19.85 1.56
C ASP A 320 -7.20 -18.75 1.54
N LEU A 321 -7.29 -17.82 2.48
CA LEU A 321 -6.17 -16.93 2.78
C LEU A 321 -5.05 -17.74 3.45
N TRP A 322 -3.83 -17.53 3.01
CA TRP A 322 -2.65 -18.11 3.63
C TRP A 322 -1.67 -17.02 4.04
N LEU A 323 -1.40 -16.94 5.35
CA LEU A 323 -0.47 -15.99 5.94
C LEU A 323 0.72 -16.71 6.54
N ILE A 324 1.90 -16.12 6.36
CA ILE A 324 3.16 -16.59 6.90
C ILE A 324 3.87 -15.43 7.62
N SER A 325 4.25 -15.66 8.86
CA SER A 325 5.12 -14.74 9.60
C SER A 325 6.57 -15.15 9.43
N LEU A 326 7.41 -14.19 9.08
CA LEU A 326 8.84 -14.37 8.87
C LEU A 326 9.64 -13.48 9.82
N ASN A 327 10.79 -13.96 10.28
CA ASN A 327 11.78 -13.10 10.94
C ASN A 327 12.54 -12.24 9.90
N GLU A 328 13.46 -11.39 10.33
CA GLU A 328 14.26 -10.51 9.44
C GLU A 328 15.15 -11.28 8.45
N ARG A 329 15.46 -12.55 8.71
CA ARG A 329 16.24 -13.44 7.83
C ARG A 329 15.36 -14.22 6.85
N GLY A 330 14.04 -14.00 6.88
CA GLY A 330 13.09 -14.75 6.07
C GLY A 330 12.76 -16.15 6.60
N ASP A 331 13.14 -16.50 7.84
CA ASP A 331 12.79 -17.79 8.42
C ASP A 331 11.38 -17.74 8.99
N GLU A 332 10.60 -18.78 8.71
CA GLU A 332 9.22 -18.92 9.15
C GLU A 332 9.12 -18.93 10.69
N GLN A 333 8.13 -18.20 11.21
CA GLN A 333 7.78 -18.19 12.62
C GLN A 333 6.45 -18.92 12.85
N TRP A 334 5.48 -18.69 11.99
CA TRP A 334 4.19 -19.37 11.96
C TRP A 334 3.52 -19.26 10.60
N GLN A 335 2.63 -20.21 10.31
CA GLN A 335 1.70 -20.18 9.18
C GLN A 335 0.26 -20.32 9.69
N LYS A 336 -0.67 -19.65 9.03
CA LYS A 336 -2.11 -19.72 9.32
C LYS A 336 -2.91 -19.69 8.03
N SER A 337 -4.01 -20.45 8.01
CA SER A 337 -5.03 -20.40 6.95
C SER A 337 -6.32 -19.84 7.51
N TYR A 338 -7.06 -19.06 6.71
CA TYR A 338 -8.35 -18.49 7.10
C TYR A 338 -9.31 -18.61 5.92
N ASN A 339 -10.50 -19.12 6.21
CA ASN A 339 -11.59 -19.26 5.27
C ASN A 339 -12.68 -18.23 5.61
N LEU A 340 -13.07 -17.39 4.63
CA LEU A 340 -14.18 -16.44 4.74
C LEU A 340 -15.29 -16.79 3.74
N GLY A 341 -15.01 -17.67 2.78
CA GLY A 341 -15.90 -18.12 1.72
C GLY A 341 -15.14 -18.94 0.67
N ASN A 342 -15.75 -19.21 -0.45
CA ASN A 342 -15.18 -20.14 -1.42
C ASN A 342 -13.98 -19.58 -2.22
N ARG A 343 -13.97 -18.26 -2.49
CA ARG A 343 -12.85 -17.57 -3.20
C ARG A 343 -12.48 -16.28 -2.49
N ASP A 344 -11.66 -16.42 -1.48
CA ASP A 344 -11.18 -15.27 -0.71
C ASP A 344 -10.00 -14.60 -1.40
N ILE A 345 -10.08 -13.28 -1.57
CA ILE A 345 -9.05 -12.46 -2.21
C ILE A 345 -8.54 -11.43 -1.20
N LEU A 346 -7.25 -11.50 -0.87
CA LEU A 346 -6.58 -10.57 0.04
C LEU A 346 -6.02 -9.37 -0.74
N MET A 347 -6.42 -8.15 -0.37
CA MET A 347 -5.98 -6.94 -1.08
C MET A 347 -5.12 -6.00 -0.24
N GLY A 348 -5.32 -5.99 1.08
CA GLY A 348 -4.60 -5.08 1.95
C GLY A 348 -4.26 -5.68 3.32
N MET A 349 -3.14 -5.24 3.87
CA MET A 349 -2.67 -5.64 5.20
C MET A 349 -2.05 -4.45 5.91
N SER A 350 -2.37 -4.29 7.18
CA SER A 350 -1.75 -3.29 8.06
C SER A 350 -1.38 -3.93 9.40
N VAL A 351 -0.16 -3.72 9.86
CA VAL A 351 0.30 -4.17 11.19
C VAL A 351 0.04 -3.06 12.20
N ILE A 352 -0.61 -3.41 13.31
CA ILE A 352 -0.84 -2.51 14.43
C ILE A 352 0.38 -2.55 15.33
N SER A 353 1.12 -1.45 15.41
CA SER A 353 2.33 -1.32 16.24
C SER A 353 1.98 -0.90 17.67
N GLY A 354 2.68 -1.45 18.65
CA GLY A 354 2.56 -1.09 20.06
C GLY A 354 3.61 -0.08 20.52
N LYS A 355 3.50 0.39 21.78
CA LYS A 355 4.47 1.28 22.41
C LYS A 355 5.91 0.76 22.33
N GLN A 356 6.79 1.65 21.96
CA GLN A 356 8.24 1.48 22.10
C GLN A 356 8.66 1.99 23.49
N GLU A 357 8.54 1.18 24.53
CA GLU A 357 9.16 1.56 25.83
C GLU A 357 10.67 1.30 25.82
N ASP A 358 11.16 0.37 24.96
CA ASP A 358 12.57 -0.07 24.92
C ASP A 358 13.20 -0.03 23.52
N GLY A 359 12.66 0.76 22.59
CA GLY A 359 13.17 0.79 21.20
C GLY A 359 12.73 -0.39 20.32
N ASN A 360 12.13 -1.44 20.86
CA ASN A 360 11.58 -2.61 20.18
C ASN A 360 10.06 -2.65 20.33
N GLY A 361 9.34 -1.82 19.57
CA GLY A 361 7.87 -1.87 19.54
C GLY A 361 7.37 -3.26 19.13
N LYS A 362 6.53 -3.88 19.96
CA LYS A 362 5.88 -5.15 19.60
C LYS A 362 4.67 -4.88 18.72
N SER A 363 4.50 -5.67 17.67
CA SER A 363 3.24 -5.69 16.91
C SER A 363 2.12 -6.13 17.85
N LYS A 364 0.98 -5.41 17.84
CA LYS A 364 -0.19 -5.74 18.67
C LYS A 364 -1.21 -6.57 17.91
N GLY A 365 -1.19 -6.51 16.59
CA GLY A 365 -2.09 -7.26 15.75
C GLY A 365 -1.92 -6.96 14.28
N ILE A 366 -2.73 -7.62 13.47
CA ILE A 366 -2.70 -7.56 12.01
C ILE A 366 -4.13 -7.35 11.54
N LEU A 367 -4.33 -6.30 10.77
CA LEU A 367 -5.59 -6.01 10.10
C LEU A 367 -5.47 -6.37 8.62
N LEU A 368 -6.38 -7.21 8.15
CA LEU A 368 -6.49 -7.65 6.77
C LEU A 368 -7.76 -7.10 6.14
N GLY A 369 -7.73 -6.86 4.85
CA GLY A 369 -8.91 -6.51 4.08
C GLY A 369 -8.89 -7.12 2.70
N GLY A 370 -10.06 -7.48 2.21
CA GLY A 370 -10.23 -8.10 0.93
C GLY A 370 -11.70 -8.18 0.52
N TYR A 371 -11.98 -9.06 -0.41
CA TYR A 371 -13.32 -9.38 -0.84
C TYR A 371 -13.44 -10.88 -1.14
N THR A 372 -14.65 -11.40 -1.03
CA THR A 372 -14.94 -12.77 -1.46
C THR A 372 -15.56 -12.69 -2.85
N GLN A 373 -14.96 -13.36 -3.82
CA GLN A 373 -15.45 -13.38 -5.19
C GLN A 373 -16.65 -14.32 -5.30
N ALA A 374 -17.75 -13.81 -5.88
CA ALA A 374 -18.95 -14.61 -6.13
C ALA A 374 -18.67 -15.74 -7.11
N GLU A 375 -19.23 -16.94 -6.84
CA GLU A 375 -19.09 -18.12 -7.71
C GLU A 375 -20.12 -18.19 -8.85
N GLY A 376 -21.19 -17.45 -8.72
CA GLY A 376 -22.33 -17.51 -9.61
C GLY A 376 -22.65 -16.19 -10.32
N ARG A 377 -23.91 -16.06 -10.74
CA ARG A 377 -24.40 -14.80 -11.27
C ARG A 377 -24.51 -13.79 -10.12
N ILE A 378 -24.05 -12.57 -10.36
CA ILE A 378 -24.10 -11.41 -9.46
C ILE A 378 -25.51 -11.17 -8.87
N GLU A 379 -26.55 -11.68 -9.53
CA GLU A 379 -27.94 -11.58 -9.10
C GLU A 379 -28.26 -12.37 -7.82
N THR A 380 -27.40 -13.32 -7.44
CA THR A 380 -27.63 -14.24 -6.31
C THR A 380 -26.61 -14.11 -5.20
N ASP A 381 -25.43 -13.53 -5.48
CA ASP A 381 -24.31 -13.49 -4.54
C ASP A 381 -23.64 -12.11 -4.57
N ASP A 382 -23.59 -11.44 -3.43
CA ASP A 382 -23.00 -10.11 -3.32
C ASP A 382 -21.50 -10.22 -3.04
N GLU A 383 -20.66 -9.69 -3.94
CA GLU A 383 -19.26 -9.40 -3.63
C GLU A 383 -19.21 -8.23 -2.63
N THR A 384 -18.67 -8.44 -1.46
CA THR A 384 -18.57 -7.41 -0.42
C THR A 384 -17.17 -7.32 0.15
N PHE A 385 -16.79 -6.13 0.61
CA PHE A 385 -15.54 -5.98 1.36
C PHE A 385 -15.63 -6.72 2.69
N TRP A 386 -14.56 -7.41 3.04
CA TRP A 386 -14.40 -7.98 4.35
C TRP A 386 -13.13 -7.47 5.04
N MET A 387 -13.14 -7.54 6.36
CA MET A 387 -11.97 -7.29 7.20
C MET A 387 -11.81 -8.42 8.20
N LEU A 388 -10.56 -8.75 8.48
CA LEU A 388 -10.15 -9.74 9.47
C LEU A 388 -9.09 -9.12 10.38
N TYR A 389 -9.34 -9.15 11.69
CA TYR A 389 -8.37 -8.72 12.68
C TYR A 389 -7.81 -9.92 13.42
N LEU A 390 -6.48 -9.99 13.46
CA LEU A 390 -5.70 -11.03 14.10
C LEU A 390 -4.85 -10.43 15.22
N ASP A 391 -4.58 -11.21 16.27
CA ASP A 391 -3.55 -10.86 17.24
C ASP A 391 -2.14 -10.98 16.63
N GLN A 392 -1.10 -10.67 17.41
CA GLN A 392 0.30 -10.76 17.00
C GLN A 392 0.76 -12.18 16.60
N ASN A 393 0.06 -13.22 17.05
CA ASN A 393 0.35 -14.62 16.77
C ASN A 393 -0.50 -15.18 15.62
N GLY A 394 -1.26 -14.33 14.93
CA GLY A 394 -2.15 -14.73 13.86
C GLY A 394 -3.45 -15.38 14.33
N ASN A 395 -3.86 -15.26 15.60
CA ASN A 395 -5.14 -15.80 16.03
C ASN A 395 -6.25 -14.80 15.73
N GLU A 396 -7.32 -15.29 15.10
CA GLU A 396 -8.47 -14.45 14.76
C GLU A 396 -9.11 -13.87 16.04
N GLN A 397 -9.35 -12.58 16.01
CA GLN A 397 -10.04 -11.85 17.06
C GLN A 397 -11.46 -11.49 16.63
N TRP A 398 -11.63 -11.05 15.38
CA TRP A 398 -12.91 -10.84 14.74
C TRP A 398 -12.79 -10.79 13.23
N ARG A 399 -13.90 -11.11 12.55
CA ARG A 399 -14.11 -10.87 11.10
C ARG A 399 -15.39 -10.09 10.88
N LYS A 400 -15.41 -9.27 9.84
CA LYS A 400 -16.55 -8.41 9.51
C LYS A 400 -16.69 -8.24 8.01
N HIS A 401 -17.92 -8.24 7.55
CA HIS A 401 -18.27 -7.84 6.20
C HIS A 401 -18.74 -6.39 6.24
N VAL A 402 -18.19 -5.56 5.35
CA VAL A 402 -18.61 -4.17 5.18
C VAL A 402 -19.70 -4.17 4.11
N LYS A 403 -20.94 -4.32 4.54
CA LYS A 403 -22.09 -4.35 3.63
C LYS A 403 -22.36 -2.95 3.10
N GLY A 404 -22.48 -2.81 1.76
CA GLY A 404 -23.04 -1.65 1.12
C GLY A 404 -24.57 -1.57 1.30
N GLU A 405 -25.18 -0.49 0.86
CA GLU A 405 -26.62 -0.26 0.98
C GLU A 405 -27.48 -1.14 0.04
N SER A 406 -26.86 -1.77 -0.97
CA SER A 406 -27.56 -2.56 -2.00
C SER A 406 -27.12 -4.01 -1.99
N ARG A 407 -28.09 -4.93 -2.14
CA ARG A 407 -27.87 -6.39 -2.23
C ARG A 407 -27.52 -6.88 -3.64
N LYS A 408 -27.14 -6.01 -4.57
CA LYS A 408 -26.88 -6.36 -5.99
C LYS A 408 -25.67 -5.63 -6.54
N LYS A 409 -24.64 -5.42 -5.73
CA LYS A 409 -23.43 -4.71 -6.17
C LYS A 409 -22.23 -5.63 -6.12
N GLU A 410 -21.41 -5.58 -7.17
CA GLU A 410 -20.04 -6.06 -7.10
C GLU A 410 -19.18 -5.03 -6.38
N GLU A 411 -18.63 -5.40 -5.25
CA GLU A 411 -17.73 -4.56 -4.49
C GLU A 411 -16.38 -5.26 -4.35
N ARG A 412 -15.35 -4.72 -5.02
CA ARG A 412 -13.99 -5.26 -5.03
C ARG A 412 -13.06 -4.31 -4.33
N LEU A 413 -12.54 -4.72 -3.18
CA LEU A 413 -11.52 -3.96 -2.47
C LEU A 413 -10.23 -3.94 -3.28
N SER A 414 -9.62 -2.76 -3.41
CA SER A 414 -8.30 -2.58 -4.01
C SER A 414 -7.22 -2.33 -2.95
N ASP A 415 -7.56 -1.64 -1.86
CA ASP A 415 -6.58 -1.32 -0.82
C ASP A 415 -7.24 -1.03 0.54
N LEU A 416 -6.49 -1.27 1.62
CA LEU A 416 -6.85 -0.98 2.99
C LEU A 416 -5.72 -0.21 3.67
N LYS A 417 -6.07 0.84 4.42
CA LYS A 417 -5.11 1.58 5.26
C LYS A 417 -5.64 1.73 6.68
N LEU A 418 -4.76 1.46 7.62
CA LEU A 418 -4.95 1.82 9.02
C LEU A 418 -4.33 3.18 9.25
N ASN A 419 -5.13 4.14 9.69
CA ASN A 419 -4.68 5.48 10.00
C ASN A 419 -4.07 5.57 11.41
N ARG A 420 -3.32 6.61 11.66
CA ARG A 420 -2.69 6.88 12.97
C ARG A 420 -3.71 7.16 14.07
N ASP A 421 -4.89 7.63 13.72
CA ASP A 421 -6.01 7.87 14.64
C ASP A 421 -6.83 6.61 14.96
N GLY A 422 -6.42 5.45 14.44
CA GLY A 422 -7.11 4.17 14.61
C GLY A 422 -8.26 3.95 13.64
N SER A 423 -8.60 4.93 12.81
CA SER A 423 -9.60 4.73 11.77
C SER A 423 -9.04 3.88 10.62
N ILE A 424 -9.94 3.15 9.97
CA ILE A 424 -9.63 2.25 8.86
C ILE A 424 -10.24 2.83 7.60
N VAL A 425 -9.47 2.92 6.53
CA VAL A 425 -9.99 3.31 5.22
C VAL A 425 -9.89 2.15 4.26
N LEU A 426 -11.02 1.83 3.65
CA LEU A 426 -11.18 0.85 2.58
C LEU A 426 -11.41 1.60 1.28
N ALA A 427 -10.72 1.22 0.22
CA ALA A 427 -10.92 1.79 -1.10
C ALA A 427 -10.98 0.68 -2.15
N GLY A 428 -11.95 0.78 -3.04
CA GLY A 428 -12.16 -0.21 -4.08
C GLY A 428 -13.16 0.28 -5.11
N THR A 429 -13.70 -0.64 -5.86
CA THR A 429 -14.73 -0.37 -6.87
C THR A 429 -16.07 -0.94 -6.42
N SER A 430 -17.14 -0.30 -6.88
CA SER A 430 -18.52 -0.75 -6.67
C SER A 430 -19.30 -0.58 -7.97
N ALA A 431 -19.98 -1.61 -8.42
CA ALA A 431 -20.76 -1.61 -9.65
C ALA A 431 -22.12 -2.29 -9.46
N GLU A 432 -23.18 -1.71 -10.05
CA GLU A 432 -24.48 -2.36 -10.22
C GLU A 432 -24.55 -3.13 -11.54
N GLU A 433 -23.74 -2.73 -12.51
CA GLU A 433 -23.59 -3.33 -13.83
C GLU A 433 -22.10 -3.40 -14.17
N LEU A 434 -21.66 -4.52 -14.74
CA LEU A 434 -20.28 -4.67 -15.25
C LEU A 434 -19.96 -3.57 -16.27
N GLY A 435 -18.78 -2.96 -16.13
CA GLY A 435 -18.32 -1.89 -17.00
C GLY A 435 -18.79 -0.49 -16.59
N LYS A 436 -19.44 -0.36 -15.41
CA LYS A 436 -19.85 0.92 -14.81
C LYS A 436 -19.36 1.01 -13.36
N GLU A 437 -18.11 0.64 -13.14
CA GLU A 437 -17.48 0.63 -11.82
C GLU A 437 -17.19 2.05 -11.35
N ASN A 438 -17.71 2.40 -10.18
CA ASN A 438 -17.41 3.63 -9.47
C ASN A 438 -16.35 3.38 -8.41
N TRP A 439 -15.57 4.39 -8.05
CA TRP A 439 -14.68 4.28 -6.90
C TRP A 439 -15.47 4.45 -5.61
N LYS A 440 -15.33 3.48 -4.71
CA LYS A 440 -15.94 3.49 -3.39
C LYS A 440 -14.87 3.60 -2.32
N ILE A 441 -14.97 4.63 -1.48
CA ILE A 441 -14.08 4.84 -0.35
C ILE A 441 -14.91 4.88 0.93
N VAL A 442 -14.54 4.08 1.94
CA VAL A 442 -15.24 4.02 3.22
C VAL A 442 -14.23 4.24 4.35
N LYS A 443 -14.49 5.22 5.20
CA LYS A 443 -13.74 5.40 6.45
C LYS A 443 -14.56 4.87 7.61
N LEU A 444 -13.95 3.97 8.37
CA LEU A 444 -14.54 3.31 9.52
C LEU A 444 -13.82 3.71 10.81
N GLY A 445 -14.58 3.92 11.88
CA GLY A 445 -14.10 3.89 13.25
C GLY A 445 -14.25 2.47 13.82
N ASP A 446 -13.27 2.01 14.58
CA ASP A 446 -13.35 0.74 15.31
C ASP A 446 -12.79 0.89 16.73
N LYS A 447 -13.64 0.71 17.74
CA LYS A 447 -13.26 0.92 19.15
C LYS A 447 -12.17 -0.04 19.62
N GLN A 448 -12.12 -1.26 19.10
CA GLN A 448 -11.11 -2.24 19.49
C GLN A 448 -9.77 -1.89 18.87
N VAL A 449 -9.75 -1.49 17.59
CA VAL A 449 -8.53 -1.03 16.91
C VAL A 449 -8.05 0.28 17.53
N ASP A 450 -8.96 1.24 17.82
CA ASP A 450 -8.61 2.53 18.45
C ASP A 450 -7.91 2.34 19.82
N GLN A 451 -8.30 1.35 20.60
CA GLN A 451 -7.65 1.03 21.88
C GLN A 451 -6.23 0.48 21.74
N LEU A 452 -5.91 -0.09 20.58
CA LEU A 452 -4.58 -0.63 20.30
C LEU A 452 -3.62 0.43 19.78
N ILE A 453 -4.14 1.50 19.18
CA ILE A 453 -3.34 2.59 18.65
C ILE A 453 -2.74 3.42 19.78
N GLU A 454 -1.47 3.72 19.64
CA GLU A 454 -0.77 4.61 20.58
C GLU A 454 -1.23 6.05 20.37
N LYS A 455 -1.77 6.65 21.45
CA LYS A 455 -2.18 8.05 21.46
C LYS A 455 -1.04 8.91 21.99
N TYR A 456 -0.64 9.91 21.22
CA TYR A 456 0.37 10.89 21.59
C TYR A 456 -0.32 12.25 21.77
N ASP A 457 0.17 13.03 22.70
CA ASP A 457 -0.26 14.44 22.80
C ASP A 457 0.31 15.28 21.65
N ILE A 458 1.55 14.97 21.26
CA ILE A 458 2.26 15.61 20.14
C ILE A 458 3.26 14.64 19.52
N LYS A 459 3.35 14.66 18.19
CA LYS A 459 4.38 13.94 17.44
C LYS A 459 5.00 14.86 16.40
N ILE A 460 6.32 14.76 16.19
CA ILE A 460 7.06 15.55 15.21
C ILE A 460 7.84 14.62 14.31
N TYR A 461 7.67 14.76 13.00
CA TYR A 461 8.38 13.92 12.03
C TYR A 461 8.62 14.66 10.70
N PRO A 462 9.75 14.34 10.01
CA PRO A 462 10.87 13.58 10.53
C PRO A 462 11.54 14.30 11.71
N ASN A 463 12.14 13.55 12.63
CA ASN A 463 12.93 14.12 13.71
C ASN A 463 14.13 13.18 13.96
N PRO A 464 15.35 13.56 13.61
CA PRO A 464 15.83 14.88 13.20
C PRO A 464 15.29 15.39 11.84
N VAL A 465 15.13 16.73 11.76
CA VAL A 465 14.59 17.42 10.59
C VAL A 465 15.68 18.08 9.73
N SER A 466 15.45 18.15 8.40
CA SER A 466 16.19 19.02 7.48
C SER A 466 15.43 20.32 7.21
N ASP A 467 14.58 20.37 6.20
CA ASP A 467 13.94 21.61 5.73
C ASP A 467 12.54 21.82 6.28
N TYR A 468 11.81 20.73 6.54
CA TYR A 468 10.43 20.76 7.01
C TYR A 468 10.18 19.68 8.04
N ALA A 469 9.34 19.97 9.03
CA ALA A 469 8.76 18.97 9.92
C ALA A 469 7.23 19.05 9.87
N TYR A 470 6.61 17.96 10.24
CA TYR A 470 5.17 17.89 10.47
C TYR A 470 4.93 17.74 11.96
N VAL A 471 4.10 18.61 12.50
CA VAL A 471 3.65 18.59 13.90
C VAL A 471 2.26 18.02 13.95
N GLU A 472 2.11 16.85 14.56
CA GLU A 472 0.83 16.17 14.75
C GLU A 472 0.34 16.38 16.18
N ILE A 473 -0.91 16.85 16.32
CA ILE A 473 -1.59 17.11 17.58
C ILE A 473 -2.54 15.94 17.86
N GLY A 474 -2.30 15.18 18.90
CA GLY A 474 -2.99 13.93 19.19
C GLY A 474 -4.32 14.07 19.94
N PHE A 475 -4.72 15.27 20.33
CA PHE A 475 -5.98 15.53 21.02
C PHE A 475 -6.89 16.48 20.22
N ASP A 476 -8.16 16.59 20.62
CA ASP A 476 -9.14 17.40 19.89
C ASP A 476 -9.03 18.88 20.25
N PHE A 477 -9.16 19.75 19.25
CA PHE A 477 -9.14 21.20 19.34
C PHE A 477 -9.89 21.78 18.12
N LYS A 478 -10.22 23.06 18.18
CA LYS A 478 -10.71 23.84 17.01
C LYS A 478 -9.60 24.70 16.43
N ASP A 479 -8.87 25.41 17.28
CA ASP A 479 -7.75 26.23 16.91
C ASP A 479 -6.56 25.94 17.82
N ALA A 480 -5.35 25.95 17.26
CA ALA A 480 -4.11 25.76 17.98
C ALA A 480 -3.01 26.71 17.49
N ASP A 481 -2.15 27.12 18.42
CA ASP A 481 -0.88 27.77 18.15
C ASP A 481 0.26 26.78 18.30
N ILE A 482 1.08 26.62 17.26
CA ILE A 482 2.33 25.86 17.28
C ILE A 482 3.46 26.86 17.44
N LEU A 483 4.11 26.83 18.59
CA LEU A 483 5.16 27.74 18.99
C LEU A 483 6.50 27.02 18.95
N LEU A 484 7.47 27.57 18.23
CA LEU A 484 8.83 27.05 18.15
C LEU A 484 9.77 27.94 18.95
N TYR A 485 10.54 27.35 19.88
CA TYR A 485 11.50 28.03 20.73
C TYR A 485 12.91 27.46 20.55
N ASP A 486 13.93 28.30 20.66
CA ASP A 486 15.29 27.86 20.89
C ASP A 486 15.49 27.39 22.36
N MET A 487 16.62 26.79 22.66
CA MET A 487 16.91 26.30 24.00
C MET A 487 17.16 27.40 25.04
N SER A 488 17.23 28.66 24.62
CA SER A 488 17.26 29.81 25.52
C SER A 488 15.87 30.31 25.90
N GLY A 489 14.81 29.72 25.31
CA GLY A 489 13.42 30.13 25.52
C GLY A 489 12.95 31.29 24.62
N ARG A 490 13.74 31.69 23.63
CA ARG A 490 13.33 32.71 22.66
C ARG A 490 12.40 32.08 21.63
N GLN A 491 11.24 32.67 21.45
CA GLN A 491 10.29 32.26 20.43
C GLN A 491 10.80 32.63 19.03
N LEU A 492 10.87 31.61 18.14
CA LEU A 492 11.33 31.75 16.75
C LEU A 492 10.18 31.82 15.77
N GLN A 493 9.13 30.99 15.99
CA GLN A 493 7.96 30.93 15.12
C GLN A 493 6.67 30.79 15.94
N ASN A 494 5.58 31.28 15.38
CA ASN A 494 4.21 31.01 15.82
C ASN A 494 3.36 30.71 14.58
N ILE A 495 2.76 29.54 14.54
CA ILE A 495 1.94 29.06 13.43
C ILE A 495 0.57 28.70 13.97
N LYS A 496 -0.46 29.39 13.48
CA LYS A 496 -1.86 29.07 13.80
C LYS A 496 -2.36 27.97 12.89
N THR A 497 -3.09 27.04 13.46
CA THR A 497 -3.63 25.90 12.71
C THR A 497 -4.95 25.40 13.30
N ASN A 498 -5.81 24.88 12.44
CA ASN A 498 -6.98 24.05 12.76
C ASN A 498 -6.81 22.60 12.27
N ASN A 499 -5.64 22.28 11.71
CA ASN A 499 -5.34 20.95 11.21
C ASN A 499 -4.62 20.12 12.27
N LYS A 500 -5.01 18.84 12.41
CA LYS A 500 -4.33 17.90 13.31
C LYS A 500 -2.84 17.68 12.96
N VAL A 501 -2.49 17.81 11.69
CA VAL A 501 -1.10 17.73 11.22
C VAL A 501 -0.76 19.01 10.46
N THR A 502 0.29 19.71 10.89
CA THR A 502 0.71 20.99 10.31
C THR A 502 2.18 20.93 9.92
N LYS A 503 2.47 21.28 8.66
CA LYS A 503 3.83 21.42 8.13
C LYS A 503 4.46 22.71 8.65
N ILE A 504 5.66 22.62 9.21
CA ILE A 504 6.45 23.76 9.68
C ILE A 504 7.76 23.85 8.88
N ASN A 505 8.14 25.07 8.50
CA ASN A 505 9.40 25.31 7.81
C ASN A 505 10.54 25.43 8.83
N THR A 506 11.59 24.63 8.62
CA THR A 506 12.77 24.58 9.49
C THR A 506 14.08 24.94 8.75
N GLN A 507 14.00 25.41 7.50
CA GLN A 507 15.18 25.75 6.68
C GLN A 507 16.08 26.79 7.33
N ALA A 508 15.46 27.80 7.96
CA ALA A 508 16.19 28.90 8.61
C ALA A 508 16.77 28.52 9.99
N LEU A 509 16.50 27.32 10.49
CA LEU A 509 17.03 26.88 11.78
C LEU A 509 18.48 26.41 11.64
N ILE A 510 19.29 26.77 12.61
CA ILE A 510 20.69 26.28 12.74
C ILE A 510 20.63 24.85 13.33
N GLN A 511 21.63 24.03 13.02
CA GLN A 511 21.78 22.70 13.62
C GLN A 511 21.71 22.79 15.15
N GLY A 512 20.84 21.98 15.77
CA GLY A 512 20.62 22.01 17.21
C GLY A 512 19.27 21.46 17.65
N ALA A 513 18.98 21.65 18.94
CA ALA A 513 17.72 21.25 19.55
C ALA A 513 16.80 22.46 19.75
N TYR A 514 15.50 22.23 19.58
CA TYR A 514 14.44 23.22 19.70
C TYR A 514 13.27 22.61 20.49
N LEU A 515 12.46 23.48 21.08
CA LEU A 515 11.23 23.10 21.76
C LEU A 515 10.03 23.52 20.90
N VAL A 516 9.16 22.58 20.59
CA VAL A 516 7.84 22.84 19.99
C VAL A 516 6.80 22.75 21.08
N THR A 517 6.03 23.82 21.26
CA THR A 517 4.92 23.90 22.22
C THR A 517 3.62 24.10 21.45
N ILE A 518 2.60 23.31 21.75
CA ILE A 518 1.25 23.48 21.25
C ILE A 518 0.40 24.11 22.35
N LYS A 519 -0.40 25.11 21.99
CA LYS A 519 -1.45 25.67 22.83
C LYS A 519 -2.75 25.69 22.05
N THR A 520 -3.82 25.15 22.63
CA THR A 520 -5.12 25.06 21.97
C THR A 520 -6.16 25.96 22.61
N ASP A 521 -7.24 26.24 21.87
CA ASP A 521 -8.40 27.01 22.30
C ASP A 521 -9.07 26.45 23.58
N ASN A 522 -8.98 25.13 23.81
CA ASN A 522 -9.50 24.47 25.01
C ASN A 522 -8.47 24.37 26.16
N ASN A 523 -7.41 25.22 26.12
CA ASN A 523 -6.35 25.30 27.13
C ASN A 523 -5.48 24.05 27.31
N LYS A 524 -5.50 23.11 26.37
CA LYS A 524 -4.54 22.00 26.38
C LYS A 524 -3.19 22.48 25.85
N THR A 525 -2.13 21.97 26.47
CA THR A 525 -0.75 22.27 26.08
C THR A 525 0.04 20.98 25.98
N ALA A 526 0.86 20.87 24.96
CA ALA A 526 1.80 19.76 24.78
C ALA A 526 3.16 20.27 24.29
N ASN A 527 4.23 19.56 24.63
CA ASN A 527 5.60 19.93 24.29
C ASN A 527 6.33 18.75 23.67
N ALA A 528 7.16 19.03 22.67
CA ALA A 528 8.06 18.03 22.09
C ALA A 528 9.39 18.67 21.66
N LYS A 529 10.43 17.84 21.64
CA LYS A 529 11.76 18.23 21.19
C LYS A 529 11.87 18.04 19.67
N LEU A 530 12.34 19.06 18.98
CA LEU A 530 12.72 19.04 17.57
C LEU A 530 14.25 19.06 17.48
N ILE A 531 14.85 18.21 16.67
CA ILE A 531 16.29 18.20 16.40
C ILE A 531 16.51 18.59 14.94
N LYS A 532 17.27 19.66 14.71
CA LYS A 532 17.72 20.10 13.37
C LYS A 532 19.09 19.49 13.08
N LYS A 533 19.22 18.83 11.91
CA LYS A 533 20.48 18.31 11.36
C LYS A 533 21.37 19.41 10.86
#